data_7fbb72c4f64dc80990eca46d06996b4d
#
_entry.id   7fbb72c4f64dc80990eca46d06996b4d
#
_cell.length_a   1.000
_cell.length_b   1.000
_cell.length_c   1.000
_cell.angle_alpha   90.00
_cell.angle_beta   90.00
_cell.angle_gamma   90.00
#
_symmetry.space_group_name_H-M   'P 1'
#
loop_
_entity.id
_entity.type
_entity.pdbx_description
1 polymer ?
#
loop_
_entity_poly.entity_id
_entity_poly.type
_entity_poly.pdbx_seq_one_letter_code
_entity_poly.pdbx_strand_id
1 'polypeptide(L)'
;MRGNFIPSNTWNATRVNNTEVLLPNLNLKEYSLIKSENKNLDFSYEKFSFSNELTEKLKGFTNLKMDFISTKENPLNKVVSLELNEENNQLVDVIKVRAEENSTLNLTLDYFSRESVKGFRHSIIEIEAEENSDVKIYISQRFS
;
A
#
# COMPACT_ATOMS: atom_id res chain seq x y z
N MET A 1 15.45 13.28 -0.13
CA MET A 1 15.20 12.18 -1.08
C MET A 1 14.31 12.69 -2.20
N ARG A 2 14.53 12.32 -3.43
CA ARG A 2 13.69 12.72 -4.57
C ARG A 2 12.60 11.70 -4.81
N GLY A 3 11.34 12.12 -4.69
CA GLY A 3 10.18 11.32 -5.05
C GLY A 3 9.73 11.59 -6.49
N ASN A 4 8.95 10.67 -7.05
CA ASN A 4 8.32 10.81 -8.38
C ASN A 4 9.28 11.11 -9.55
N PHE A 5 10.42 10.44 -9.59
CA PHE A 5 11.27 10.49 -10.76
C PHE A 5 10.59 9.74 -11.91
N ILE A 6 10.02 10.49 -12.85
CA ILE A 6 9.47 9.93 -14.09
C ILE A 6 10.61 9.90 -15.12
N PRO A 7 11.05 8.72 -15.58
CA PRO A 7 12.17 8.58 -16.51
C PRO A 7 11.76 8.90 -17.95
N SER A 8 11.09 10.04 -18.18
CA SER A 8 10.77 10.50 -19.53
C SER A 8 11.48 11.81 -19.82
N ASN A 9 12.11 11.92 -20.99
CA ASN A 9 12.87 13.09 -21.38
C ASN A 9 12.05 14.39 -21.44
N THR A 10 10.75 14.29 -21.66
CA THR A 10 9.83 15.43 -21.70
C THR A 10 9.51 16.01 -20.32
N TRP A 11 9.49 15.19 -19.28
CA TRP A 11 9.18 15.63 -17.89
C TRP A 11 10.40 16.14 -17.15
N ASN A 12 11.61 15.69 -17.53
CA ASN A 12 12.86 16.16 -16.94
C ASN A 12 13.12 17.65 -17.21
N ALA A 13 12.63 18.19 -18.34
CA ALA A 13 12.82 19.59 -18.71
C ALA A 13 11.99 20.54 -17.84
N THR A 14 10.81 20.11 -17.38
CA THR A 14 9.88 20.95 -16.61
C THR A 14 10.09 20.89 -15.11
N ARG A 15 10.79 19.88 -14.59
CA ARG A 15 11.02 19.60 -13.15
C ARG A 15 9.76 19.58 -12.28
N VAL A 16 8.59 19.48 -12.88
CA VAL A 16 7.28 19.62 -12.21
C VAL A 16 7.03 18.55 -11.16
N ASN A 17 7.64 17.38 -11.29
CA ASN A 17 7.45 16.25 -10.36
C ASN A 17 8.70 15.90 -9.53
N ASN A 18 9.68 16.80 -9.50
CA ASN A 18 10.91 16.56 -8.74
C ASN A 18 10.71 17.08 -7.30
N THR A 19 9.95 16.35 -6.51
CA THR A 19 9.64 16.72 -5.12
C THR A 19 10.65 16.09 -4.18
N GLU A 20 11.20 16.86 -3.27
CA GLU A 20 12.02 16.34 -2.19
C GLU A 20 11.10 15.78 -1.09
N VAL A 21 11.17 14.47 -0.86
CA VAL A 21 10.39 13.80 0.18
C VAL A 21 11.23 13.71 1.45
N LEU A 22 10.75 14.39 2.49
CA LEU A 22 11.30 14.27 3.85
C LEU A 22 10.56 13.13 4.55
N LEU A 23 11.29 12.07 4.88
CA LEU A 23 10.72 11.00 5.70
C LEU A 23 10.74 11.42 7.17
N PRO A 24 9.65 11.17 7.92
CA PRO A 24 9.66 11.33 9.36
C PRO A 24 10.59 10.29 10.01
N ASN A 25 10.86 10.45 11.30
CA ASN A 25 11.48 9.37 12.07
C ASN A 25 10.49 8.21 12.16
N LEU A 26 10.78 7.13 11.46
CA LEU A 26 9.94 5.95 11.43
C LEU A 26 10.26 5.02 12.60
N ASN A 27 9.23 4.53 13.27
CA ASN A 27 9.31 3.54 14.34
C ASN A 27 8.83 2.19 13.80
N LEU A 28 9.47 1.10 14.27
CA LEU A 28 9.09 -0.29 13.94
C LEU A 28 7.92 -0.79 14.80
N LYS A 29 6.99 0.07 15.19
CA LYS A 29 5.83 -0.32 15.98
C LYS A 29 4.84 -1.06 15.10
N GLU A 30 4.43 -2.26 15.50
CA GLU A 30 3.38 -3.01 14.80
C GLU A 30 2.08 -2.19 14.79
N TYR A 31 1.41 -2.16 13.64
CA TYR A 31 0.11 -1.52 13.51
C TYR A 31 -0.95 -2.36 14.25
N SER A 32 -1.46 -1.83 15.35
CA SER A 32 -2.23 -2.61 16.33
C SER A 32 -3.74 -2.71 16.05
N LEU A 33 -4.28 -1.91 15.12
CA LEU A 33 -5.72 -1.84 14.85
C LEU A 33 -6.24 -3.02 14.02
N ILE A 34 -5.34 -3.72 13.32
CA ILE A 34 -5.67 -4.94 12.59
C ILE A 34 -4.65 -6.01 12.96
N LYS A 35 -5.13 -7.16 13.43
CA LYS A 35 -4.25 -8.33 13.56
C LYS A 35 -3.92 -8.80 12.14
N SER A 36 -2.65 -8.71 11.77
CA SER A 36 -2.16 -9.26 10.51
C SER A 36 -2.42 -10.76 10.49
N GLU A 37 -3.27 -11.22 9.59
CA GLU A 37 -3.59 -12.63 9.43
C GLU A 37 -2.42 -13.43 8.81
N ASN A 38 -1.48 -12.75 8.12
CA ASN A 38 -0.34 -13.39 7.45
C ASN A 38 0.96 -12.60 7.66
N LYS A 39 1.77 -13.05 8.63
CA LYS A 39 3.07 -12.42 8.94
C LYS A 39 4.20 -12.76 7.95
N ASN A 40 4.01 -13.80 7.11
CA ASN A 40 5.06 -14.38 6.26
C ASN A 40 4.81 -14.19 4.76
N LEU A 41 4.25 -13.05 4.36
CA LEU A 41 4.14 -12.75 2.94
C LEU A 41 5.53 -12.60 2.33
N ASP A 42 5.84 -13.46 1.39
CA ASP A 42 7.00 -13.29 0.51
C ASP A 42 6.66 -12.20 -0.50
N PHE A 43 7.13 -11.00 -0.21
CA PHE A 43 6.87 -9.81 -1.02
C PHE A 43 8.17 -9.38 -1.70
N SER A 44 8.20 -9.46 -3.02
CA SER A 44 9.35 -9.02 -3.80
C SER A 44 9.26 -7.52 -4.10
N TYR A 45 9.98 -6.72 -3.32
CA TYR A 45 10.16 -5.29 -3.59
C TYR A 45 10.90 -5.00 -4.91
N GLU A 46 11.58 -5.99 -5.47
CA GLU A 46 12.38 -5.86 -6.70
C GLU A 46 11.53 -5.61 -7.95
N LYS A 47 10.26 -5.95 -7.90
CA LYS A 47 9.32 -5.74 -9.01
C LYS A 47 8.91 -4.27 -9.20
N PHE A 48 9.16 -3.41 -8.22
CA PHE A 48 8.72 -2.01 -8.27
C PHE A 48 9.84 -1.10 -8.79
N SER A 49 9.69 -0.65 -10.03
CA SER A 49 10.65 0.26 -10.69
C SER A 49 10.51 1.72 -10.26
N PHE A 50 9.45 2.07 -9.52
CA PHE A 50 9.21 3.44 -9.07
C PHE A 50 9.88 3.72 -7.74
N SER A 51 10.77 4.72 -7.73
CA SER A 51 11.41 5.21 -6.52
C SER A 51 12.09 4.12 -5.67
N ASN A 52 13.01 3.38 -6.28
CA ASN A 52 13.77 2.34 -5.59
C ASN A 52 14.36 2.84 -4.25
N GLU A 53 14.83 4.09 -4.18
CA GLU A 53 15.37 4.69 -2.96
C GLU A 53 14.33 4.79 -1.84
N LEU A 54 13.08 5.20 -2.15
CA LEU A 54 12.00 5.29 -1.17
C LEU A 54 11.58 3.90 -0.71
N THR A 55 11.37 2.98 -1.64
CA THR A 55 10.98 1.60 -1.37
C THR A 55 12.01 0.90 -0.50
N GLU A 56 13.30 1.00 -0.83
CA GLU A 56 14.38 0.41 -0.03
C GLU A 56 14.45 0.98 1.38
N LYS A 57 14.28 2.29 1.55
CA LYS A 57 14.25 2.91 2.87
C LYS A 57 13.04 2.47 3.70
N LEU A 58 11.87 2.28 3.07
CA LEU A 58 10.63 1.94 3.77
C LEU A 58 10.47 0.45 4.01
N LYS A 59 11.14 -0.41 3.26
CA LYS A 59 11.09 -1.86 3.36
C LYS A 59 11.26 -2.38 4.80
N GLY A 60 12.25 -1.83 5.53
CA GLY A 60 12.51 -2.18 6.94
C GLY A 60 11.48 -1.65 7.94
N PHE A 61 10.57 -0.77 7.50
CA PHE A 61 9.57 -0.13 8.35
C PHE A 61 8.15 -0.61 8.10
N THR A 62 7.97 -1.68 7.30
CA THR A 62 6.65 -2.27 7.06
C THR A 62 6.07 -2.79 8.37
N ASN A 63 4.94 -2.21 8.79
CA ASN A 63 4.27 -2.53 10.04
C ASN A 63 2.88 -3.16 9.87
N LEU A 64 2.41 -3.30 8.62
CA LEU A 64 1.20 -4.04 8.29
C LEU A 64 1.38 -4.81 6.99
N LYS A 65 1.03 -6.10 6.99
CA LYS A 65 1.01 -6.94 5.79
C LYS A 65 -0.34 -7.65 5.70
N MET A 66 -0.94 -7.61 4.51
CA MET A 66 -2.22 -8.27 4.24
C MET A 66 -2.17 -9.01 2.91
N ASP A 67 -2.82 -10.19 2.88
CA ASP A 67 -2.99 -10.99 1.67
C ASP A 67 -4.49 -11.22 1.41
N PHE A 68 -4.93 -11.03 0.17
CA PHE A 68 -6.30 -11.22 -0.26
C PHE A 68 -6.31 -12.11 -1.50
N ILE A 69 -6.92 -13.27 -1.37
CA ILE A 69 -6.98 -14.27 -2.43
C ILE A 69 -8.45 -14.55 -2.75
N SER A 70 -8.79 -14.52 -4.03
CA SER A 70 -10.08 -15.01 -4.53
C SER A 70 -9.86 -16.20 -5.43
N THR A 71 -10.76 -17.18 -5.32
CA THR A 71 -10.84 -18.34 -6.21
C THR A 71 -12.21 -18.37 -6.86
N LYS A 72 -12.39 -19.21 -7.87
CA LYS A 72 -13.68 -19.40 -8.53
C LYS A 72 -14.78 -19.83 -7.55
N GLU A 73 -14.44 -20.69 -6.60
CA GLU A 73 -15.37 -21.20 -5.58
C GLU A 73 -15.58 -20.21 -4.43
N ASN A 74 -14.59 -19.37 -4.17
CA ASN A 74 -14.60 -18.41 -3.08
C ASN A 74 -14.30 -16.99 -3.58
N PRO A 75 -15.27 -16.30 -4.20
CA PRO A 75 -15.11 -14.92 -4.58
C PRO A 75 -14.93 -14.05 -3.33
N LEU A 76 -14.07 -13.02 -3.42
CA LEU A 76 -13.78 -12.16 -2.30
C LEU A 76 -14.53 -10.83 -2.45
N ASN A 77 -15.23 -10.43 -1.38
CA ASN A 77 -15.79 -9.10 -1.25
C ASN A 77 -15.50 -8.59 0.17
N LYS A 78 -14.52 -7.68 0.29
CA LYS A 78 -14.03 -7.25 1.61
C LYS A 78 -13.83 -5.74 1.68
N VAL A 79 -14.15 -5.18 2.85
CA VAL A 79 -13.84 -3.80 3.23
C VAL A 79 -12.84 -3.84 4.38
N VAL A 80 -11.74 -3.12 4.23
CA VAL A 80 -10.72 -2.97 5.27
C VAL A 80 -10.60 -1.50 5.61
N SER A 81 -10.81 -1.15 6.87
CA SER A 81 -10.69 0.21 7.38
C SER A 81 -9.39 0.37 8.17
N LEU A 82 -8.58 1.34 7.78
CA LEU A 82 -7.24 1.60 8.31
C LEU A 82 -7.20 3.01 8.89
N GLU A 83 -7.29 3.10 10.21
CA GLU A 83 -7.33 4.36 10.94
C GLU A 83 -5.94 4.80 11.37
N LEU A 84 -5.57 6.06 11.08
CA LEU A 84 -4.45 6.71 11.74
C LEU A 84 -4.96 7.52 12.95
N ASN A 85 -4.31 7.32 14.08
CA ASN A 85 -4.58 8.05 15.31
C ASN A 85 -3.25 8.35 16.05
N GLU A 86 -3.28 8.98 17.21
CA GLU A 86 -2.07 9.34 17.94
C GLU A 86 -1.18 8.15 18.31
N GLU A 87 -1.78 6.98 18.59
CA GLU A 87 -1.04 5.75 18.93
C GLU A 87 -0.49 5.03 17.69
N ASN A 88 -1.23 5.09 16.59
CA ASN A 88 -0.91 4.46 15.31
C ASN A 88 -0.80 5.52 14.21
N ASN A 89 0.11 6.46 14.38
CA ASN A 89 0.31 7.58 13.46
C ASN A 89 1.24 7.27 12.29
N GLN A 90 1.78 6.08 12.22
CA GLN A 90 2.64 5.62 11.12
C GLN A 90 2.13 4.31 10.55
N LEU A 91 1.85 4.29 9.26
CA LEU A 91 1.37 3.12 8.54
C LEU A 91 2.20 2.92 7.28
N VAL A 92 3.00 1.87 7.27
CA VAL A 92 3.73 1.39 6.09
C VAL A 92 3.18 0.00 5.77
N ASP A 93 2.20 -0.05 4.88
CA ASP A 93 1.49 -1.27 4.57
C ASP A 93 1.91 -1.88 3.24
N VAL A 94 1.89 -3.19 3.22
CA VAL A 94 2.08 -4.02 2.03
C VAL A 94 0.86 -4.92 1.87
N ILE A 95 0.19 -4.79 0.73
CA ILE A 95 -1.03 -5.52 0.43
C ILE A 95 -0.80 -6.33 -0.83
N LYS A 96 -0.97 -7.65 -0.73
CA LYS A 96 -0.97 -8.55 -1.87
C LYS A 96 -2.40 -8.96 -2.20
N VAL A 97 -2.76 -8.80 -3.47
CA VAL A 97 -4.09 -9.15 -4.00
C VAL A 97 -3.88 -10.15 -5.12
N ARG A 98 -4.45 -11.35 -4.98
CA ARG A 98 -4.41 -12.39 -5.99
C ARG A 98 -5.82 -12.83 -6.37
N ALA A 99 -6.13 -12.73 -7.64
CA ALA A 99 -7.35 -13.29 -8.21
C ALA A 99 -6.98 -14.45 -9.12
N GLU A 100 -7.34 -15.68 -8.73
CA GLU A 100 -7.13 -16.87 -9.53
C GLU A 100 -8.05 -16.87 -10.75
N GLU A 101 -7.78 -17.77 -11.67
CA GLU A 101 -8.53 -17.92 -12.92
C GLU A 101 -10.05 -18.02 -12.69
N ASN A 102 -10.83 -17.27 -13.48
CA ASN A 102 -12.30 -17.22 -13.43
C ASN A 102 -12.86 -16.77 -12.07
N SER A 103 -12.11 -16.02 -11.26
CA SER A 103 -12.53 -15.52 -9.95
C SER A 103 -12.97 -14.06 -9.96
N THR A 104 -13.65 -13.63 -8.90
CA THR A 104 -14.04 -12.23 -8.68
C THR A 104 -13.51 -11.74 -7.34
N LEU A 105 -12.87 -10.57 -7.36
CA LEU A 105 -12.31 -9.91 -6.19
C LEU A 105 -12.76 -8.46 -6.13
N ASN A 106 -13.48 -8.09 -5.06
CA ASN A 106 -13.82 -6.72 -4.74
C ASN A 106 -13.20 -6.36 -3.39
N LEU A 107 -12.27 -5.43 -3.37
CA LEU A 107 -11.59 -4.97 -2.16
C LEU A 107 -11.75 -3.46 -2.01
N THR A 108 -12.22 -3.03 -0.85
CA THR A 108 -12.24 -1.62 -0.45
C THR A 108 -11.23 -1.39 0.65
N LEU A 109 -10.29 -0.49 0.42
CA LEU A 109 -9.32 -0.02 1.40
C LEU A 109 -9.69 1.41 1.80
N ASP A 110 -10.16 1.59 3.03
CA ASP A 110 -10.58 2.88 3.56
C ASP A 110 -9.57 3.37 4.61
N TYR A 111 -8.73 4.30 4.20
CA TYR A 111 -7.72 4.93 5.05
C TYR A 111 -8.25 6.25 5.58
N PHE A 112 -8.28 6.42 6.89
CA PHE A 112 -8.84 7.61 7.49
C PHE A 112 -8.19 8.02 8.81
N SER A 113 -8.41 9.26 9.23
CA SER A 113 -8.23 9.72 10.60
C SER A 113 -9.50 10.39 11.08
N ARG A 114 -9.85 10.22 12.35
CA ARG A 114 -10.99 10.92 12.97
C ARG A 114 -10.62 12.31 13.47
N GLU A 115 -9.36 12.49 13.76
CA GLU A 115 -8.79 13.71 14.33
C GLU A 115 -7.62 14.17 13.47
N SER A 116 -7.22 15.42 13.66
CA SER A 116 -6.02 15.96 13.02
C SER A 116 -4.77 15.29 13.61
N VAL A 117 -4.23 14.33 12.92
CA VAL A 117 -3.06 13.54 13.32
C VAL A 117 -1.87 13.86 12.43
N LYS A 118 -0.73 14.18 13.03
CA LYS A 118 0.54 14.25 12.31
C LYS A 118 1.00 12.83 11.99
N GLY A 119 0.47 12.26 10.92
CA GLY A 119 0.73 10.90 10.53
C GLY A 119 1.59 10.77 9.28
N PHE A 120 2.12 9.58 9.09
CA PHE A 120 2.80 9.17 7.86
C PHE A 120 2.17 7.88 7.34
N ARG A 121 1.91 7.86 6.05
CA ARG A 121 1.42 6.66 5.37
C ARG A 121 2.20 6.41 4.09
N HIS A 122 2.56 5.16 3.89
CA HIS A 122 3.05 4.63 2.62
C HIS A 122 2.45 3.26 2.38
N SER A 123 1.94 3.01 1.18
CA SER A 123 1.25 1.78 0.83
C SER A 123 1.84 1.20 -0.44
N ILE A 124 2.08 -0.09 -0.43
CA ILE A 124 2.45 -0.86 -1.62
C ILE A 124 1.37 -1.91 -1.83
N ILE A 125 0.75 -1.90 -3.01
CA ILE A 125 -0.29 -2.87 -3.38
C ILE A 125 0.22 -3.63 -4.60
N GLU A 126 0.43 -4.95 -4.44
CA GLU A 126 0.74 -5.87 -5.53
C GLU A 126 -0.54 -6.58 -5.96
N ILE A 127 -0.83 -6.55 -7.26
CA ILE A 127 -2.02 -7.17 -7.82
C ILE A 127 -1.59 -8.20 -8.85
N GLU A 128 -2.00 -9.45 -8.62
CA GLU A 128 -1.87 -10.57 -9.55
C GLU A 128 -3.28 -10.99 -9.99
N ALA A 129 -3.58 -10.85 -11.27
CA ALA A 129 -4.86 -11.25 -11.85
C ALA A 129 -4.61 -12.28 -12.94
N GLU A 130 -5.18 -13.47 -12.77
CA GLU A 130 -5.10 -14.57 -13.73
C GLU A 130 -6.20 -14.46 -14.80
N GLU A 131 -6.21 -15.36 -15.75
CA GLU A 131 -7.10 -15.33 -16.91
C GLU A 131 -8.58 -15.30 -16.50
N ASN A 132 -9.38 -14.44 -17.16
CA ASN A 132 -10.81 -14.24 -16.91
C ASN A 132 -11.18 -13.84 -15.48
N SER A 133 -10.24 -13.35 -14.67
CA SER A 133 -10.55 -12.80 -13.35
C SER A 133 -11.08 -11.36 -13.43
N ASP A 134 -12.00 -11.00 -12.54
CA ASP A 134 -12.52 -9.62 -12.37
C ASP A 134 -12.03 -9.05 -11.04
N VAL A 135 -11.15 -8.03 -11.11
CA VAL A 135 -10.56 -7.41 -9.91
C VAL A 135 -10.98 -5.95 -9.81
N LYS A 136 -11.61 -5.59 -8.70
CA LYS A 136 -11.97 -4.21 -8.37
C LYS A 136 -11.38 -3.82 -7.03
N ILE A 137 -10.53 -2.80 -7.04
CA ILE A 137 -9.94 -2.24 -5.82
C ILE A 137 -10.35 -0.78 -5.70
N TYR A 138 -11.02 -0.46 -4.61
CA TYR A 138 -11.43 0.90 -4.27
C TYR A 138 -10.55 1.40 -3.12
N ILE A 139 -9.94 2.56 -3.31
CA ILE A 139 -9.10 3.19 -2.29
C ILE A 139 -9.74 4.52 -1.90
N SER A 140 -10.16 4.62 -0.65
CA SER A 140 -10.64 5.85 -0.03
C SER A 140 -9.58 6.42 0.90
N GLN A 141 -9.36 7.73 0.84
CA GLN A 141 -8.42 8.43 1.71
C GLN A 141 -9.11 9.65 2.29
N ARG A 142 -9.35 9.63 3.61
CA ARG A 142 -10.06 10.68 4.34
C ARG A 142 -9.24 11.09 5.55
N PHE A 143 -8.38 12.08 5.37
CA PHE A 143 -7.55 12.64 6.43
C PHE A 143 -7.97 14.08 6.71
N SER A 144 -8.09 14.43 7.97
CA SER A 144 -8.40 15.78 8.45
C SER A 144 -7.12 16.57 8.77
#